data_6262b971f1fd93f4aa177e552aa382da
#
_entry.id   6262b971f1fd93f4aa177e552aa382da
#
_cell.length_a   1.000
_cell.length_b   1.000
_cell.length_c   1.000
_cell.angle_alpha   90.00
_cell.angle_beta   90.00
_cell.angle_gamma   90.00
#
_symmetry.space_group_name_H-M   'P 1'
#
loop_
_entity.id
_entity.type
_entity.pdbx_description
1 polymer ?
#
loop_
_entity_poly.entity_id
_entity_poly.type
_entity_poly.pdbx_seq_one_letter_code
_entity_poly.pdbx_strand_id
1 'polypeptide(L)'
;MKDVIETIKTRRCVREFKDEAISDEDIKFLIDCARYAPSGFNMQPWSFLVIRNKDSLLKLSESGKKAMIPILEPMKNAGKKASDFLVFLKTKGTSLFYNAPVFVIIFGNKNAPTVDFDCAMAAQNMMLAAHSKGIGSCWIGGLLPALMDEKLLKELDPPNGYKAVAPLIFGYPKGRTEMPEKKEPDVKWLR
;
A
#
# COMPACT_ATOMS: atom_id res chain seq x y z
N MET A 1 -21.86 9.51 1.41
CA MET A 1 -20.72 8.67 1.89
C MET A 1 -21.30 7.37 2.43
N LYS A 2 -20.63 6.24 2.23
CA LYS A 2 -21.01 4.98 2.85
C LYS A 2 -20.86 5.07 4.37
N ASP A 3 -21.70 4.35 5.11
CA ASP A 3 -21.52 4.16 6.54
C ASP A 3 -20.13 3.56 6.85
N VAL A 4 -19.55 3.90 8.00
CA VAL A 4 -18.21 3.45 8.40
C VAL A 4 -18.11 1.93 8.46
N ILE A 5 -19.14 1.25 8.99
CA ILE A 5 -19.16 -0.22 9.09
C ILE A 5 -19.24 -0.85 7.69
N GLU A 6 -20.07 -0.30 6.81
CA GLU A 6 -20.15 -0.73 5.42
C GLU A 6 -18.79 -0.52 4.71
N THR A 7 -18.15 0.63 4.90
CA THR A 7 -16.85 0.96 4.34
C THR A 7 -15.79 -0.06 4.77
N ILE A 8 -15.71 -0.37 6.06
CA ILE A 8 -14.78 -1.37 6.60
C ILE A 8 -15.04 -2.76 5.98
N LYS A 9 -16.30 -3.20 5.95
CA LYS A 9 -16.68 -4.54 5.47
C LYS A 9 -16.56 -4.69 3.96
N THR A 10 -16.73 -3.61 3.19
CA THR A 10 -16.77 -3.66 1.72
C THR A 10 -15.48 -3.22 1.03
N ARG A 11 -14.51 -2.59 1.73
CA ARG A 11 -13.20 -2.25 1.15
C ARG A 11 -12.46 -3.49 0.66
N ARG A 12 -11.85 -3.39 -0.51
CA ARG A 12 -11.07 -4.46 -1.16
C ARG A 12 -9.70 -3.95 -1.61
N CYS A 13 -8.75 -4.87 -1.80
CA CYS A 13 -7.50 -4.60 -2.51
C CYS A 13 -7.79 -4.61 -4.02
N VAL A 14 -7.77 -3.43 -4.63
CA VAL A 14 -7.99 -3.26 -6.07
C VAL A 14 -6.68 -3.42 -6.81
N ARG A 15 -6.68 -4.21 -7.91
CA ARG A 15 -5.52 -4.49 -8.76
C ARG A 15 -5.81 -4.30 -10.26
N GLU A 16 -6.94 -3.69 -10.58
CA GLU A 16 -7.31 -3.29 -11.92
C GLU A 16 -7.91 -1.89 -11.86
N PHE A 17 -7.29 -0.95 -12.57
CA PHE A 17 -7.66 0.44 -12.52
C PHE A 17 -8.04 0.96 -13.90
N LYS A 18 -8.93 1.95 -13.94
CA LYS A 18 -9.21 2.75 -15.13
C LYS A 18 -8.01 3.65 -15.42
N ASP A 19 -7.84 4.04 -16.69
CA ASP A 19 -6.91 5.11 -17.07
C ASP A 19 -7.57 6.47 -16.79
N GLU A 20 -7.74 6.77 -15.54
CA GLU A 20 -8.43 7.97 -15.03
C GLU A 20 -7.61 8.57 -13.87
N ALA A 21 -7.34 9.86 -13.95
CA ALA A 21 -6.54 10.53 -12.94
C ALA A 21 -7.36 10.80 -11.67
N ILE A 22 -6.72 10.65 -10.51
CA ILE A 22 -7.26 11.13 -9.22
C ILE A 22 -6.88 12.61 -9.07
N SER A 23 -7.81 13.46 -8.61
CA SER A 23 -7.56 14.88 -8.38
C SER A 23 -6.57 15.11 -7.24
N ASP A 24 -5.90 16.26 -7.24
CA ASP A 24 -5.01 16.63 -6.13
C ASP A 24 -5.80 16.88 -4.85
N GLU A 25 -7.02 17.35 -4.95
CA GLU A 25 -7.95 17.55 -3.83
C GLU A 25 -8.29 16.20 -3.17
N ASP A 26 -8.54 15.15 -3.98
CA ASP A 26 -8.78 13.82 -3.43
C ASP A 26 -7.55 13.27 -2.74
N ILE A 27 -6.35 13.43 -3.32
CA ILE A 27 -5.11 12.97 -2.68
C ILE A 27 -4.88 13.71 -1.35
N LYS A 28 -5.07 15.03 -1.32
CA LYS A 28 -4.97 15.83 -0.08
C LYS A 28 -5.98 15.38 0.96
N PHE A 29 -7.22 15.10 0.55
CA PHE A 29 -8.25 14.56 1.44
C PHE A 29 -7.84 13.19 2.03
N LEU A 30 -7.26 12.27 1.22
CA LEU A 30 -6.80 10.98 1.70
C LEU A 30 -5.67 11.13 2.73
N ILE A 31 -4.72 12.04 2.49
CA ILE A 31 -3.62 12.33 3.42
C ILE A 31 -4.17 12.97 4.71
N ASP A 32 -5.15 13.87 4.58
CA ASP A 32 -5.80 14.45 5.75
C ASP A 32 -6.48 13.39 6.61
N CYS A 33 -7.23 12.46 6.02
CA CYS A 33 -7.82 11.34 6.76
C CYS A 33 -6.76 10.44 7.41
N ALA A 34 -5.62 10.21 6.75
CA ALA A 34 -4.53 9.39 7.28
C ALA A 34 -3.97 9.96 8.59
N ARG A 35 -3.76 11.28 8.69
CA ARG A 35 -3.19 11.93 9.88
C ARG A 35 -4.08 11.90 11.13
N TYR A 36 -5.36 11.51 11.00
CA TYR A 36 -6.25 11.27 12.14
C TYR A 36 -6.11 9.86 12.72
N ALA A 37 -5.18 9.05 12.24
CA ALA A 37 -4.86 7.80 12.90
C ALA A 37 -4.28 8.05 14.30
N PRO A 38 -4.54 7.18 15.29
CA PRO A 38 -3.84 7.26 16.56
C PRO A 38 -2.35 6.96 16.38
N SER A 39 -1.50 7.50 17.25
CA SER A 39 -0.08 7.19 17.30
C SER A 39 0.42 7.16 18.74
N GLY A 40 1.45 6.36 19.01
CA GLY A 40 2.05 6.28 20.33
C GLY A 40 2.47 7.67 20.82
N PHE A 41 2.03 8.04 22.01
CA PHE A 41 2.26 9.36 22.61
C PHE A 41 1.85 10.55 21.73
N ASN A 42 0.97 10.33 20.76
CA ASN A 42 0.59 11.31 19.73
C ASN A 42 1.79 11.87 18.94
N MET A 43 2.80 11.03 18.72
CA MET A 43 4.03 11.44 18.03
C MET A 43 3.82 11.76 16.54
N GLN A 44 2.75 11.25 15.92
CA GLN A 44 2.39 11.49 14.51
C GLN A 44 3.60 11.30 13.58
N PRO A 45 4.25 10.11 13.60
CA PRO A 45 5.59 9.92 13.04
C PRO A 45 5.65 9.78 11.52
N TRP A 46 4.56 10.02 10.83
CA TRP A 46 4.41 9.78 9.39
C TRP A 46 4.86 10.97 8.54
N SER A 47 5.40 10.66 7.37
CA SER A 47 5.61 11.56 6.24
C SER A 47 5.12 10.87 4.97
N PHE A 48 4.57 11.65 4.03
CA PHE A 48 3.92 11.10 2.83
C PHE A 48 4.68 11.56 1.59
N LEU A 49 5.05 10.60 0.73
CA LEU A 49 5.54 10.87 -0.62
C LEU A 49 4.49 10.40 -1.62
N VAL A 50 4.05 11.30 -2.49
CA VAL A 50 3.10 11.00 -3.57
C VAL A 50 3.84 10.97 -4.90
N ILE A 51 3.69 9.87 -5.65
CA ILE A 51 4.29 9.70 -6.98
C ILE A 51 3.19 9.50 -8.01
N ARG A 52 3.18 10.33 -9.07
CA ARG A 52 2.25 10.26 -10.20
C ARG A 52 2.98 10.12 -11.54
N ASN A 53 4.29 10.37 -11.56
CA ASN A 53 5.10 10.28 -12.77
C ASN A 53 5.21 8.82 -13.22
N LYS A 54 4.76 8.52 -14.45
CA LYS A 54 4.73 7.15 -15.00
C LYS A 54 6.11 6.50 -15.05
N ASP A 55 7.15 7.25 -15.43
CA ASP A 55 8.51 6.71 -15.53
C ASP A 55 9.07 6.36 -14.15
N SER A 56 8.81 7.20 -13.15
CA SER A 56 9.17 6.92 -11.75
C SER A 56 8.45 5.67 -11.21
N LEU A 57 7.15 5.52 -11.52
CA LEU A 57 6.39 4.34 -11.15
C LEU A 57 6.93 3.07 -11.84
N LEU A 58 7.29 3.14 -13.12
CA LEU A 58 7.89 2.00 -13.83
C LEU A 58 9.24 1.60 -13.21
N LYS A 59 10.15 2.56 -12.99
CA LYS A 59 11.46 2.31 -12.36
C LYS A 59 11.30 1.67 -10.97
N LEU A 60 10.40 2.20 -10.15
CA LEU A 60 10.15 1.69 -8.81
C LEU A 60 9.55 0.29 -8.84
N SER A 61 8.62 0.02 -9.78
CA SER A 61 8.06 -1.32 -10.00
C SER A 61 9.14 -2.33 -10.40
N GLU A 62 10.03 -1.98 -11.32
CA GLU A 62 11.13 -2.88 -11.74
C GLU A 62 12.12 -3.13 -10.59
N SER A 63 12.43 -2.12 -9.77
CA SER A 63 13.25 -2.30 -8.56
C SER A 63 12.58 -3.26 -7.58
N GLY A 64 11.28 -3.12 -7.37
CA GLY A 64 10.48 -4.03 -6.54
C GLY A 64 10.50 -5.46 -7.05
N LYS A 65 10.32 -5.66 -8.37
CA LYS A 65 10.39 -7.00 -8.99
C LYS A 65 11.75 -7.63 -8.80
N LYS A 66 12.84 -6.90 -9.06
CA LYS A 66 14.23 -7.38 -8.86
C LYS A 66 14.49 -7.82 -7.43
N ALA A 67 14.01 -7.08 -6.44
CA ALA A 67 14.19 -7.40 -5.03
C ALA A 67 13.30 -8.57 -4.57
N MET A 68 12.08 -8.69 -5.10
CA MET A 68 11.12 -9.69 -4.65
C MET A 68 11.31 -11.07 -5.29
N ILE A 69 11.76 -11.15 -6.55
CA ILE A 69 11.95 -12.42 -7.26
C ILE A 69 12.88 -13.38 -6.50
N PRO A 70 14.09 -12.99 -6.04
CA PRO A 70 14.97 -13.89 -5.29
C PRO A 70 14.37 -14.42 -3.99
N ILE A 71 13.50 -13.64 -3.35
CA ILE A 71 12.81 -14.01 -2.10
C ILE A 71 11.74 -15.08 -2.38
N LEU A 72 11.03 -14.95 -3.51
CA LEU A 72 9.95 -15.88 -3.87
C LEU A 72 10.42 -17.15 -4.58
N GLU A 73 11.56 -17.11 -5.25
CA GLU A 73 12.09 -18.27 -6.01
C GLU A 73 12.20 -19.54 -5.16
N PRO A 74 12.76 -19.53 -3.93
CA PRO A 74 12.77 -20.69 -3.05
C PRO A 74 11.37 -21.13 -2.61
N MET A 75 10.40 -20.23 -2.62
CA MET A 75 9.03 -20.46 -2.16
C MET A 75 8.07 -20.87 -3.29
N LYS A 76 8.56 -21.07 -4.51
CA LYS A 76 7.71 -21.38 -5.68
C LYS A 76 6.79 -22.58 -5.49
N ASN A 77 7.20 -23.56 -4.66
CA ASN A 77 6.44 -24.76 -4.34
C ASN A 77 5.63 -24.64 -3.04
N ALA A 78 5.65 -23.51 -2.34
CA ALA A 78 4.95 -23.30 -1.08
C ALA A 78 3.42 -23.13 -1.24
N GLY A 79 2.92 -23.10 -2.48
CA GLY A 79 1.50 -23.04 -2.80
C GLY A 79 1.22 -22.20 -4.05
N LYS A 80 0.02 -22.40 -4.61
CA LYS A 80 -0.38 -21.77 -5.87
C LYS A 80 -0.22 -20.24 -5.88
N LYS A 81 -0.59 -19.56 -4.79
CA LYS A 81 -0.49 -18.09 -4.72
C LYS A 81 0.94 -17.57 -4.85
N ALA A 82 1.93 -18.25 -4.26
CA ALA A 82 3.34 -17.87 -4.36
C ALA A 82 3.85 -18.09 -5.79
N SER A 83 3.52 -19.24 -6.39
CA SER A 83 3.85 -19.56 -7.78
C SER A 83 3.25 -18.57 -8.76
N ASP A 84 1.95 -18.28 -8.66
CA ASP A 84 1.24 -17.35 -9.56
C ASP A 84 1.82 -15.92 -9.44
N PHE A 85 2.17 -15.50 -8.23
CA PHE A 85 2.79 -14.19 -8.02
C PHE A 85 4.20 -14.12 -8.59
N LEU A 86 5.01 -15.20 -8.47
CA LEU A 86 6.32 -15.27 -9.10
C LEU A 86 6.23 -15.20 -10.63
N VAL A 87 5.27 -15.91 -11.24
CA VAL A 87 5.00 -15.85 -12.69
C VAL A 87 4.62 -14.41 -13.07
N PHE A 88 3.72 -13.77 -12.34
CA PHE A 88 3.36 -12.37 -12.57
C PHE A 88 4.58 -11.44 -12.54
N LEU A 89 5.46 -11.57 -11.54
CA LEU A 89 6.67 -10.74 -11.43
C LEU A 89 7.64 -10.93 -12.59
N LYS A 90 7.76 -12.17 -13.12
CA LYS A 90 8.64 -12.50 -14.25
C LYS A 90 8.04 -12.15 -15.61
N THR A 91 6.74 -11.92 -15.70
CA THR A 91 6.08 -11.59 -16.95
C THR A 91 6.46 -10.18 -17.40
N LYS A 92 6.89 -10.06 -18.67
CA LYS A 92 7.24 -8.75 -19.26
C LYS A 92 6.00 -7.86 -19.36
N GLY A 93 6.15 -6.59 -19.03
CA GLY A 93 5.07 -5.60 -19.11
C GLY A 93 4.13 -5.57 -17.89
N THR A 94 4.28 -6.46 -16.91
CA THR A 94 3.55 -6.36 -15.66
C THR A 94 4.14 -5.27 -14.77
N SER A 95 3.30 -4.61 -13.99
CA SER A 95 3.70 -3.63 -12.99
C SER A 95 3.21 -4.04 -11.60
N LEU A 96 4.07 -3.95 -10.57
CA LEU A 96 3.68 -4.12 -9.17
C LEU A 96 2.56 -3.16 -8.76
N PHE A 97 2.40 -2.07 -9.48
CA PHE A 97 1.39 -1.05 -9.21
C PHE A 97 0.10 -1.25 -10.01
N TYR A 98 0.01 -2.34 -10.81
CA TYR A 98 -1.20 -2.68 -11.58
C TYR A 98 -1.73 -1.50 -12.41
N ASN A 99 -0.82 -0.66 -12.92
CA ASN A 99 -1.11 0.56 -13.68
C ASN A 99 -1.96 1.61 -12.91
N ALA A 100 -1.94 1.58 -11.57
CA ALA A 100 -2.56 2.63 -10.77
C ALA A 100 -1.92 4.00 -11.06
N PRO A 101 -2.72 5.08 -11.19
CA PRO A 101 -2.21 6.41 -11.53
C PRO A 101 -1.47 7.10 -10.38
N VAL A 102 -1.66 6.63 -9.15
CA VAL A 102 -1.08 7.25 -7.94
C VAL A 102 -0.47 6.18 -7.05
N PHE A 103 0.75 6.45 -6.62
CA PHE A 103 1.44 5.69 -5.58
C PHE A 103 1.79 6.61 -4.42
N VAL A 104 1.57 6.15 -3.21
CA VAL A 104 1.91 6.88 -1.98
C VAL A 104 2.76 5.98 -1.10
N ILE A 105 3.91 6.50 -0.63
CA ILE A 105 4.65 5.85 0.46
C ILE A 105 4.40 6.65 1.73
N ILE A 106 4.03 5.95 2.82
CA ILE A 106 4.08 6.49 4.16
C ILE A 106 5.43 6.11 4.74
N PHE A 107 6.26 7.11 4.98
CA PHE A 107 7.50 6.98 5.75
C PHE A 107 7.21 7.21 7.23
N GLY A 108 7.95 6.52 8.08
CA GLY A 108 7.83 6.66 9.52
C GLY A 108 9.16 7.02 10.18
N ASN A 109 9.12 7.95 11.15
CA ASN A 109 10.28 8.33 11.95
C ASN A 109 10.73 7.15 12.83
N LYS A 110 11.98 6.69 12.63
CA LYS A 110 12.55 5.53 13.34
C LYS A 110 12.61 5.69 14.87
N ASN A 111 12.59 6.94 15.35
CA ASN A 111 12.63 7.23 16.80
C ASN A 111 11.28 7.02 17.49
N ALA A 112 10.17 6.86 16.76
CA ALA A 112 8.87 6.56 17.35
C ALA A 112 8.77 5.06 17.66
N PRO A 113 8.52 4.66 18.93
CA PRO A 113 8.54 3.24 19.35
C PRO A 113 7.52 2.36 18.61
N THR A 114 6.40 2.95 18.18
CA THR A 114 5.27 2.28 17.55
C THR A 114 5.14 2.60 16.06
N VAL A 115 6.19 3.13 15.43
CA VAL A 115 6.18 3.70 14.08
C VAL A 115 5.53 2.83 13.02
N ASP A 116 5.77 1.52 13.03
CA ASP A 116 5.20 0.61 12.02
C ASP A 116 3.69 0.46 12.20
N PHE A 117 3.22 0.38 13.45
CA PHE A 117 1.79 0.32 13.76
C PHE A 117 1.09 1.65 13.47
N ASP A 118 1.69 2.76 13.87
CA ASP A 118 1.16 4.11 13.66
C ASP A 118 0.97 4.38 12.16
N CYS A 119 1.99 4.12 11.35
CA CYS A 119 1.92 4.28 9.90
C CYS A 119 0.96 3.28 9.24
N ALA A 120 0.82 2.06 9.78
CA ALA A 120 -0.16 1.10 9.28
C ALA A 120 -1.60 1.54 9.56
N MET A 121 -1.86 2.15 10.73
CA MET A 121 -3.16 2.74 11.05
C MET A 121 -3.47 3.93 10.15
N ALA A 122 -2.49 4.81 9.90
CA ALA A 122 -2.62 5.91 8.94
C ALA A 122 -2.94 5.41 7.52
N ALA A 123 -2.26 4.35 7.07
CA ALA A 123 -2.51 3.69 5.80
C ALA A 123 -3.94 3.12 5.73
N GLN A 124 -4.42 2.48 6.79
CA GLN A 124 -5.79 1.95 6.84
C GLN A 124 -6.83 3.07 6.76
N ASN A 125 -6.66 4.17 7.49
CA ASN A 125 -7.54 5.33 7.37
C ASN A 125 -7.59 5.85 5.93
N MET A 126 -6.43 5.99 5.29
CA MET A 126 -6.30 6.44 3.92
C MET A 126 -7.03 5.51 2.93
N MET A 127 -6.90 4.20 3.11
CA MET A 127 -7.59 3.21 2.27
C MET A 127 -9.11 3.19 2.48
N LEU A 128 -9.58 3.39 3.71
CA LEU A 128 -11.02 3.49 4.01
C LEU A 128 -11.62 4.77 3.41
N ALA A 129 -10.94 5.91 3.58
CA ALA A 129 -11.33 7.19 2.99
C ALA A 129 -11.40 7.10 1.47
N ALA A 130 -10.42 6.47 0.81
CA ALA A 130 -10.43 6.20 -0.62
C ALA A 130 -11.68 5.40 -1.03
N HIS A 131 -11.94 4.29 -0.34
CA HIS A 131 -13.09 3.44 -0.64
C HIS A 131 -14.43 4.18 -0.47
N SER A 132 -14.58 5.05 0.52
CA SER A 132 -15.81 5.85 0.73
C SER A 132 -16.08 6.80 -0.42
N LYS A 133 -15.05 7.21 -1.17
CA LYS A 133 -15.12 8.07 -2.37
C LYS A 133 -15.14 7.27 -3.68
N GLY A 134 -15.21 5.94 -3.64
CA GLY A 134 -15.16 5.09 -4.85
C GLY A 134 -13.77 4.93 -5.43
N ILE A 135 -12.72 5.39 -4.74
CA ILE A 135 -11.32 5.20 -5.13
C ILE A 135 -10.85 3.85 -4.59
N GLY A 136 -10.31 3.01 -5.48
CA GLY A 136 -9.69 1.75 -5.13
C GLY A 136 -8.29 1.94 -4.58
N SER A 137 -7.86 1.03 -3.70
CA SER A 137 -6.52 1.05 -3.13
C SER A 137 -5.97 -0.36 -2.92
N CYS A 138 -4.64 -0.48 -2.87
CA CYS A 138 -3.97 -1.71 -2.47
C CYS A 138 -2.64 -1.40 -1.77
N TRP A 139 -2.34 -2.14 -0.70
CA TRP A 139 -1.02 -2.15 -0.09
C TRP A 139 -0.08 -3.04 -0.92
N ILE A 140 1.06 -2.49 -1.34
CA ILE A 140 2.04 -3.17 -2.21
C ILE A 140 3.19 -3.73 -1.38
N GLY A 141 2.90 -4.76 -0.58
CA GLY A 141 3.91 -5.42 0.25
C GLY A 141 5.11 -5.98 -0.54
N GLY A 142 4.91 -6.35 -1.80
CA GLY A 142 6.00 -6.82 -2.69
C GLY A 142 7.05 -5.76 -3.03
N LEU A 143 6.82 -4.48 -2.70
CA LEU A 143 7.80 -3.43 -2.87
C LEU A 143 8.72 -3.27 -1.65
N LEU A 144 8.30 -3.70 -0.47
CA LEU A 144 9.04 -3.48 0.79
C LEU A 144 10.51 -3.94 0.73
N PRO A 145 10.87 -5.10 0.14
CA PRO A 145 12.28 -5.49 0.04
C PRO A 145 13.13 -4.49 -0.74
N ALA A 146 12.60 -3.90 -1.81
CA ALA A 146 13.31 -2.87 -2.58
C ALA A 146 13.46 -1.56 -1.79
N LEU A 147 12.49 -1.22 -0.95
CA LEU A 147 12.52 -0.01 -0.10
C LEU A 147 13.51 -0.12 1.09
N MET A 148 14.13 -1.29 1.28
CA MET A 148 15.26 -1.47 2.21
C MET A 148 16.62 -1.16 1.56
N ASP A 149 16.69 -1.02 0.22
CA ASP A 149 17.88 -0.63 -0.49
C ASP A 149 18.16 0.85 -0.26
N GLU A 150 19.35 1.17 0.30
CA GLU A 150 19.73 2.55 0.65
C GLU A 150 19.80 3.48 -0.55
N LYS A 151 20.20 2.97 -1.73
CA LYS A 151 20.31 3.78 -2.93
C LYS A 151 18.93 4.19 -3.42
N LEU A 152 18.00 3.24 -3.49
CA LEU A 152 16.61 3.52 -3.86
C LEU A 152 15.95 4.44 -2.84
N LEU A 153 16.21 4.21 -1.54
CA LEU A 153 15.66 5.05 -0.48
C LEU A 153 16.16 6.50 -0.59
N LYS A 154 17.45 6.71 -0.91
CA LYS A 154 18.02 8.05 -1.16
C LYS A 154 17.38 8.73 -2.37
N GLU A 155 17.08 8.00 -3.45
CA GLU A 155 16.40 8.54 -4.62
C GLU A 155 14.96 9.01 -4.30
N LEU A 156 14.30 8.41 -3.30
CA LEU A 156 12.98 8.80 -2.83
C LEU A 156 12.99 9.95 -1.83
N ASP A 157 14.17 10.35 -1.36
CA ASP A 157 14.43 11.50 -0.50
C ASP A 157 13.50 11.63 0.73
N PRO A 158 13.37 10.58 1.58
CA PRO A 158 12.59 10.70 2.79
C PRO A 158 13.26 11.66 3.79
N PRO A 159 12.51 12.22 4.75
CA PRO A 159 13.11 13.00 5.83
C PRO A 159 14.18 12.17 6.58
N ASN A 160 15.24 12.84 7.05
CA ASN A 160 16.31 12.19 7.80
C ASN A 160 15.76 11.40 8.99
N GLY A 161 16.24 10.17 9.19
CA GLY A 161 15.80 9.29 10.27
C GLY A 161 14.47 8.57 10.00
N TYR A 162 13.90 8.70 8.80
CA TYR A 162 12.69 7.98 8.42
C TYR A 162 13.01 6.67 7.69
N LYS A 163 12.06 5.72 7.73
CA LYS A 163 12.06 4.48 6.96
C LYS A 163 10.75 4.35 6.19
N ALA A 164 10.74 3.63 5.08
CA ALA A 164 9.51 3.30 4.38
C ALA A 164 8.70 2.25 5.17
N VAL A 165 7.39 2.49 5.35
CA VAL A 165 6.50 1.59 6.10
C VAL A 165 5.34 1.11 5.22
N ALA A 166 4.58 2.01 4.61
CA ALA A 166 3.36 1.64 3.91
C ALA A 166 3.35 2.13 2.45
N PRO A 167 3.67 1.24 1.49
CA PRO A 167 3.54 1.52 0.07
C PRO A 167 2.11 1.24 -0.40
N LEU A 168 1.40 2.25 -0.88
CA LEU A 168 -0.01 2.21 -1.27
C LEU A 168 -0.19 2.66 -2.71
N ILE A 169 -1.11 2.04 -3.44
CA ILE A 169 -1.58 2.52 -4.74
C ILE A 169 -3.03 2.93 -4.68
N PHE A 170 -3.39 3.90 -5.52
CA PHE A 170 -4.74 4.43 -5.64
C PHE A 170 -5.11 4.65 -7.10
N GLY A 171 -6.40 4.44 -7.42
CA GLY A 171 -6.98 4.64 -8.75
C GLY A 171 -8.47 4.31 -8.74
N TYR A 172 -9.20 4.69 -9.80
CA TYR A 172 -10.59 4.29 -9.94
C TYR A 172 -10.66 2.81 -10.39
N PRO A 173 -11.45 1.94 -9.69
CA PRO A 173 -11.51 0.52 -10.02
C PRO A 173 -12.08 0.27 -11.43
N LYS A 174 -11.49 -0.69 -12.16
CA LYS A 174 -12.03 -1.22 -13.41
C LYS A 174 -12.89 -2.44 -13.11
N GLY A 175 -14.15 -2.22 -12.75
CA GLY A 175 -15.06 -3.29 -12.39
C GLY A 175 -15.15 -3.56 -10.88
N ARG A 176 -15.78 -4.69 -10.51
CA ARG A 176 -16.05 -5.08 -9.12
C ARG A 176 -15.01 -6.08 -8.65
N THR A 177 -14.38 -5.81 -7.53
CA THR A 177 -13.49 -6.78 -6.86
C THR A 177 -14.32 -7.68 -5.95
N GLU A 178 -14.17 -9.00 -6.10
CA GLU A 178 -14.87 -9.98 -5.29
C GLU A 178 -14.47 -9.90 -3.81
N MET A 179 -15.40 -10.32 -2.95
CA MET A 179 -15.16 -10.43 -1.53
C MET A 179 -14.39 -11.72 -1.25
N PRO A 180 -13.18 -11.67 -0.68
CA PRO A 180 -12.52 -12.87 -0.22
C PRO A 180 -13.27 -13.44 0.99
N GLU A 181 -13.30 -14.76 1.08
CA GLU A 181 -13.79 -15.47 2.26
C GLU A 181 -13.08 -14.98 3.52
N LYS A 182 -13.82 -14.80 4.60
CA LYS A 182 -13.33 -14.46 5.93
C LYS A 182 -13.41 -15.67 6.84
N LYS A 183 -12.31 -15.97 7.51
CA LYS A 183 -12.28 -16.99 8.56
C LYS A 183 -12.96 -16.43 9.81
N GLU A 184 -13.62 -17.30 10.55
CA GLU A 184 -14.08 -16.95 11.90
C GLU A 184 -12.87 -16.69 12.81
N PRO A 185 -12.94 -15.64 13.67
CA PRO A 185 -11.87 -15.34 14.60
C PRO A 185 -11.82 -16.38 15.73
N ASP A 186 -10.62 -16.75 16.13
CA ASP A 186 -10.43 -17.46 17.40
C ASP A 186 -10.48 -16.43 18.55
N VAL A 187 -11.43 -16.60 19.48
CA VAL A 187 -11.66 -15.64 20.58
C VAL A 187 -11.73 -16.40 21.90
N LYS A 188 -10.81 -16.09 22.80
CA LYS A 188 -10.84 -16.61 24.18
C LYS A 188 -11.38 -15.53 25.13
N TRP A 189 -12.43 -15.86 25.88
CA TRP A 189 -13.01 -15.01 26.90
C TRP A 189 -12.50 -15.42 28.29
N LEU A 190 -11.82 -14.52 28.99
CA LEU A 190 -11.49 -14.66 30.41
C LEU A 190 -12.53 -13.87 31.20
N ARG A 191 -13.36 -14.59 31.98
CA ARG A 191 -14.42 -14.00 32.81
C ARG A 191 -14.10 -14.21 34.27
#